data_60d22203e347c4094041a2c37bbf8985
#
_entry.id   60d22203e347c4094041a2c37bbf8985
#
_cell.length_a   1.000
_cell.length_b   1.000
_cell.length_c   1.000
_cell.angle_alpha   90.00
_cell.angle_beta   90.00
_cell.angle_gamma   90.00
#
_symmetry.space_group_name_H-M   'P 1'
#
loop_
_entity.id
_entity.type
_entity.pdbx_description
1 polymer ?
#
loop_
_entity_poly.entity_id
_entity_poly.type
_entity_poly.pdbx_seq_one_letter_code
_entity_poly.pdbx_strand_id
1 'polypeptide(L)'
;GITVGDDVHLKVRMIDCVGYIVPGSEGHMEDEQPRMVNTPWSKDAMPFLEAAELGTKKVITDHSTIGIVITTDGTVTDLPRQNYEEAEERVINELKEIGKPFIVLLNTARPYSDETLALQEALSEKYGVTVLPVNCAQLKSEDIKSILEKVLYEFPMREIRFHFPTWIETLDE
;
A
#
# COMPACT_ATOMS: atom_id res chain seq x y z
N GLY A 1 -13.91 -13.02 3.84
CA GLY A 1 -14.73 -11.92 3.33
C GLY A 1 -14.84 -10.81 4.36
N ILE A 2 -15.04 -9.60 3.93
CA ILE A 2 -15.18 -8.42 4.78
C ILE A 2 -16.52 -7.79 4.43
N THR A 3 -17.28 -7.39 5.45
CA THR A 3 -18.52 -6.64 5.28
C THR A 3 -18.23 -5.16 5.48
N VAL A 4 -18.58 -4.35 4.49
CA VAL A 4 -18.42 -2.89 4.48
C VAL A 4 -19.82 -2.28 4.45
N GLY A 5 -20.11 -1.38 5.39
CA GLY A 5 -21.48 -0.91 5.59
C GLY A 5 -22.42 -2.04 6.03
N ASP A 6 -23.71 -1.88 5.72
CA ASP A 6 -24.73 -2.83 6.20
C ASP A 6 -24.89 -4.06 5.28
N ASP A 7 -24.57 -3.94 3.96
CA ASP A 7 -24.93 -4.98 2.97
C ASP A 7 -23.82 -5.33 1.95
N VAL A 8 -22.64 -4.71 2.00
CA VAL A 8 -21.60 -4.96 1.00
C VAL A 8 -20.59 -6.00 1.48
N HIS A 9 -20.60 -7.16 0.85
CA HIS A 9 -19.65 -8.23 1.13
C HIS A 9 -18.52 -8.23 0.10
N LEU A 10 -17.29 -8.07 0.57
CA LEU A 10 -16.09 -8.06 -0.25
C LEU A 10 -15.24 -9.31 0.00
N LYS A 11 -14.72 -9.87 -1.09
CA LYS A 11 -13.69 -10.89 -1.03
C LYS A 11 -12.34 -10.25 -1.36
N VAL A 12 -11.51 -10.07 -0.36
CA VAL A 12 -10.17 -9.50 -0.49
C VAL A 12 -9.15 -10.63 -0.54
N ARG A 13 -8.22 -10.55 -1.49
CA ARG A 13 -7.01 -11.37 -1.56
C ARG A 13 -5.82 -10.44 -1.34
N MET A 14 -5.04 -10.69 -0.31
CA MET A 14 -3.79 -9.97 -0.07
C MET A 14 -2.66 -10.68 -0.79
N ILE A 15 -1.79 -9.89 -1.42
CA ILE A 15 -0.56 -10.33 -2.08
C ILE A 15 0.55 -9.52 -1.45
N ASP A 16 1.55 -10.21 -0.92
CA ASP A 16 2.75 -9.62 -0.36
C ASP A 16 3.89 -9.65 -1.38
N CYS A 17 4.79 -8.69 -1.29
CA CYS A 17 6.01 -8.62 -2.07
C CYS A 17 7.15 -8.06 -1.21
N VAL A 18 8.39 -8.27 -1.66
CA VAL A 18 9.59 -7.84 -0.90
C VAL A 18 9.65 -6.32 -0.74
N GLY A 19 9.14 -5.57 -1.70
CA GLY A 19 9.30 -4.12 -1.75
C GLY A 19 10.66 -3.71 -2.34
N TYR A 20 10.93 -2.40 -2.29
CA TYR A 20 12.23 -1.86 -2.66
C TYR A 20 13.17 -1.86 -1.46
N ILE A 21 14.44 -2.12 -1.73
CA ILE A 21 15.44 -2.22 -0.68
C ILE A 21 15.74 -0.84 -0.11
N VAL A 22 15.81 -0.80 1.21
CA VAL A 22 16.11 0.40 1.99
C VAL A 22 17.61 0.41 2.34
N PRO A 23 18.34 1.51 2.14
CA PRO A 23 19.74 1.60 2.55
C PRO A 23 19.96 1.21 4.02
N GLY A 24 20.93 0.36 4.27
CA GLY A 24 21.20 -0.17 5.61
C GLY A 24 20.40 -1.42 6.01
N SER A 25 19.48 -1.89 5.16
CA SER A 25 18.81 -3.17 5.40
C SER A 25 19.77 -4.34 5.19
N GLU A 26 19.60 -5.38 6.01
CA GLU A 26 20.41 -6.59 5.96
C GLU A 26 19.79 -7.67 5.05
N GLY A 27 20.57 -8.73 4.77
CA GLY A 27 20.06 -9.94 4.09
C GLY A 27 20.15 -9.94 2.56
N HIS A 28 20.66 -8.85 1.94
CA HIS A 28 20.90 -8.78 0.49
C HIS A 28 22.33 -9.17 0.10
N MET A 29 23.22 -9.33 1.09
CA MET A 29 24.61 -9.76 0.92
C MET A 29 24.83 -11.11 1.64
N GLU A 30 25.69 -11.94 1.08
CA GLU A 30 26.15 -13.20 1.64
C GLU A 30 27.64 -13.31 1.33
N ASP A 31 28.49 -13.50 2.38
CA ASP A 31 29.95 -13.55 2.24
C ASP A 31 30.57 -12.39 1.44
N GLU A 32 30.14 -11.17 1.72
CA GLU A 32 30.56 -9.94 1.03
C GLU A 32 30.20 -9.86 -0.47
N GLN A 33 29.38 -10.79 -0.96
CA GLN A 33 28.87 -10.80 -2.33
C GLN A 33 27.36 -10.64 -2.37
N PRO A 34 26.78 -10.15 -3.49
CA PRO A 34 25.34 -10.12 -3.65
C PRO A 34 24.73 -11.52 -3.49
N ARG A 35 23.78 -11.67 -2.59
CA ARG A 35 23.05 -12.91 -2.41
C ARG A 35 22.31 -13.27 -3.70
N MET A 36 22.55 -14.48 -4.22
CA MET A 36 21.90 -14.98 -5.43
C MET A 36 20.64 -15.77 -5.09
N VAL A 37 19.57 -15.54 -5.85
CA VAL A 37 18.28 -16.23 -5.66
C VAL A 37 17.71 -16.74 -6.97
N ASN A 38 16.97 -17.84 -6.90
CA ASN A 38 16.19 -18.34 -8.02
C ASN A 38 14.79 -17.70 -8.01
N THR A 39 14.30 -17.32 -9.18
CA THR A 39 12.98 -16.73 -9.36
C THR A 39 12.18 -17.48 -10.43
N PRO A 40 10.85 -17.46 -10.38
CA PRO A 40 10.02 -18.05 -11.42
C PRO A 40 10.17 -17.37 -12.80
N TRP A 41 10.78 -16.19 -12.83
CA TRP A 41 10.87 -15.34 -14.04
C TRP A 41 12.20 -15.44 -14.77
N SER A 42 13.20 -16.10 -14.18
CA SER A 42 14.51 -16.30 -14.77
C SER A 42 14.93 -17.75 -14.70
N LYS A 43 15.62 -18.24 -15.75
CA LYS A 43 16.21 -19.59 -15.76
C LYS A 43 17.48 -19.66 -14.92
N ASP A 44 18.18 -18.54 -14.79
CA ASP A 44 19.41 -18.42 -14.04
C ASP A 44 19.18 -17.67 -12.73
N ALA A 45 19.98 -17.99 -11.72
CA ALA A 45 19.99 -17.25 -10.47
C ALA A 45 20.37 -15.78 -10.73
N MET A 46 19.73 -14.86 -10.01
CA MET A 46 19.97 -13.42 -10.11
C MET A 46 20.22 -12.82 -8.74
N PRO A 47 20.84 -11.62 -8.63
CA PRO A 47 21.00 -10.92 -7.36
C PRO A 47 19.65 -10.71 -6.66
N PHE A 48 19.62 -10.88 -5.34
CA PHE A 48 18.40 -10.70 -4.53
C PHE A 48 17.76 -9.32 -4.73
N LEU A 49 18.56 -8.26 -4.83
CA LEU A 49 18.08 -6.91 -5.09
C LEU A 49 17.27 -6.83 -6.39
N GLU A 50 17.82 -7.37 -7.46
CA GLU A 50 17.17 -7.39 -8.77
C GLU A 50 15.90 -8.23 -8.77
N ALA A 51 15.95 -9.38 -8.10
CA ALA A 51 14.79 -10.25 -7.92
C ALA A 51 13.66 -9.58 -7.12
N ALA A 52 14.01 -8.84 -6.05
CA ALA A 52 13.08 -8.09 -5.23
C ALA A 52 12.39 -6.98 -6.02
N GLU A 53 13.16 -6.21 -6.80
CA GLU A 53 12.62 -5.15 -7.67
C GLU A 53 11.69 -5.72 -8.74
N LEU A 54 12.13 -6.76 -9.45
CA LEU A 54 11.33 -7.42 -10.49
C LEU A 54 10.02 -7.98 -9.91
N GLY A 55 10.10 -8.68 -8.78
CA GLY A 55 8.94 -9.27 -8.11
C GLY A 55 7.96 -8.21 -7.64
N THR A 56 8.45 -7.14 -7.02
CA THR A 56 7.64 -6.00 -6.57
C THR A 56 6.93 -5.35 -7.75
N LYS A 57 7.66 -5.05 -8.82
CA LYS A 57 7.07 -4.47 -10.03
C LYS A 57 5.98 -5.35 -10.64
N LYS A 58 6.20 -6.67 -10.72
CA LYS A 58 5.18 -7.61 -11.21
C LYS A 58 3.93 -7.65 -10.33
N VAL A 59 4.07 -7.64 -9.00
CA VAL A 59 2.93 -7.57 -8.08
C VAL A 59 2.16 -6.26 -8.30
N ILE A 60 2.87 -5.15 -8.38
CA ILE A 60 2.26 -3.83 -8.59
C ILE A 60 1.52 -3.77 -9.93
N THR A 61 2.12 -4.21 -11.03
CA THR A 61 1.54 -4.08 -12.37
C THR A 61 0.51 -5.15 -12.68
N ASP A 62 0.81 -6.42 -12.44
CA ASP A 62 0.10 -7.55 -13.02
C ASP A 62 -0.88 -8.22 -12.06
N HIS A 63 -0.60 -8.17 -10.75
CA HIS A 63 -1.30 -9.03 -9.78
C HIS A 63 -2.17 -8.28 -8.78
N SER A 64 -2.01 -6.98 -8.61
CA SER A 64 -2.80 -6.18 -7.67
C SER A 64 -3.82 -5.30 -8.39
N THR A 65 -4.99 -5.12 -7.78
CA THR A 65 -6.02 -4.18 -8.22
C THR A 65 -5.87 -2.83 -7.51
N ILE A 66 -5.38 -2.88 -6.28
CA ILE A 66 -5.18 -1.72 -5.40
C ILE A 66 -3.90 -1.94 -4.59
N GLY A 67 -3.22 -0.86 -4.25
CA GLY A 67 -2.00 -0.88 -3.46
C GLY A 67 -2.21 -0.47 -2.01
N ILE A 68 -1.43 -1.08 -1.12
CA ILE A 68 -1.19 -0.57 0.24
C ILE A 68 0.32 -0.41 0.36
N VAL A 69 0.77 0.82 0.36
CA VAL A 69 2.19 1.15 0.60
C VAL A 69 2.42 1.24 2.10
N ILE A 70 3.42 0.52 2.60
CA ILE A 70 3.79 0.59 4.01
C ILE A 70 5.14 1.30 4.12
N THR A 71 5.15 2.41 4.85
CA THR A 71 6.35 3.15 5.23
C THR A 71 6.42 3.31 6.74
N THR A 72 7.45 3.96 7.27
CA THR A 72 7.62 4.13 8.72
C THR A 72 8.24 5.48 9.06
N ASP A 73 8.00 5.93 10.29
CA ASP A 73 8.70 7.06 10.91
C ASP A 73 10.05 6.68 11.53
N GLY A 74 10.46 5.41 11.41
CA GLY A 74 11.69 4.87 11.99
C GLY A 74 11.55 4.36 13.43
N THR A 75 10.39 4.52 14.08
CA THR A 75 10.19 4.10 15.49
C THR A 75 9.98 2.61 15.69
N VAL A 76 9.71 1.87 14.61
CA VAL A 76 9.41 0.42 14.63
C VAL A 76 10.53 -0.44 14.04
N THR A 77 11.65 0.19 13.69
CA THR A 77 12.80 -0.46 13.06
C THR A 77 14.10 0.13 13.63
N ASP A 78 15.23 -0.51 13.35
CA ASP A 78 16.55 -0.01 13.72
C ASP A 78 17.11 1.03 12.72
N LEU A 79 16.43 1.27 11.62
CA LEU A 79 16.81 2.23 10.60
C LEU A 79 16.06 3.56 10.76
N PRO A 80 16.75 4.70 10.61
CA PRO A 80 16.12 6.01 10.71
C PRO A 80 15.19 6.29 9.52
N ARG A 81 14.22 7.19 9.72
CA ARG A 81 13.22 7.58 8.71
C ARG A 81 13.83 7.91 7.33
N GLN A 82 14.96 8.61 7.30
CA GLN A 82 15.60 9.07 6.06
C GLN A 82 15.97 7.93 5.11
N ASN A 83 16.26 6.74 5.65
CA ASN A 83 16.62 5.58 4.84
C ASN A 83 15.43 5.06 4.00
N TYR A 84 14.21 5.34 4.42
CA TYR A 84 12.98 4.87 3.74
C TYR A 84 12.49 5.81 2.64
N GLU A 85 12.90 7.07 2.64
CA GLU A 85 12.32 8.12 1.80
C GLU A 85 12.45 7.84 0.30
N GLU A 86 13.60 7.36 -0.14
CA GLU A 86 13.85 7.06 -1.57
C GLU A 86 12.97 5.90 -2.06
N ALA A 87 12.92 4.80 -1.31
CA ALA A 87 12.12 3.64 -1.65
C ALA A 87 10.60 3.95 -1.59
N GLU A 88 10.18 4.75 -0.61
CA GLU A 88 8.81 5.25 -0.47
C GLU A 88 8.40 6.09 -1.68
N GLU A 89 9.20 7.08 -2.03
CA GLU A 89 8.92 7.97 -3.17
C GLU A 89 8.87 7.18 -4.49
N ARG A 90 9.78 6.23 -4.68
CA ARG A 90 9.82 5.38 -5.85
C ARG A 90 8.52 4.58 -6.02
N VAL A 91 8.09 3.83 -5.00
CA VAL A 91 6.88 3.01 -5.10
C VAL A 91 5.62 3.84 -5.28
N ILE A 92 5.53 4.99 -4.63
CA ILE A 92 4.41 5.91 -4.76
C ILE A 92 4.33 6.46 -6.19
N ASN A 93 5.44 6.88 -6.76
CA ASN A 93 5.49 7.38 -8.14
C ASN A 93 5.13 6.29 -9.15
N GLU A 94 5.63 5.07 -8.99
CA GLU A 94 5.28 3.94 -9.86
C GLU A 94 3.77 3.62 -9.81
N LEU A 95 3.15 3.62 -8.64
CA LEU A 95 1.70 3.42 -8.50
C LEU A 95 0.88 4.53 -9.17
N LYS A 96 1.34 5.77 -9.07
CA LYS A 96 0.72 6.92 -9.75
C LYS A 96 0.84 6.83 -11.26
N GLU A 97 2.02 6.51 -11.78
CA GLU A 97 2.27 6.38 -13.23
C GLU A 97 1.35 5.34 -13.89
N ILE A 98 1.11 4.22 -13.22
CA ILE A 98 0.20 3.19 -13.73
C ILE A 98 -1.27 3.46 -13.41
N GLY A 99 -1.58 4.58 -12.72
CA GLY A 99 -2.94 4.97 -12.37
C GLY A 99 -3.64 4.00 -11.40
N LYS A 100 -2.88 3.29 -10.58
CA LYS A 100 -3.43 2.32 -9.62
C LYS A 100 -3.85 3.04 -8.33
N PRO A 101 -5.07 2.85 -7.82
CA PRO A 101 -5.48 3.41 -6.55
C PRO A 101 -4.69 2.77 -5.41
N PHE A 102 -4.28 3.57 -4.43
CA PHE A 102 -3.54 3.10 -3.26
C PHE A 102 -3.67 4.06 -2.09
N ILE A 103 -3.38 3.55 -0.90
CA ILE A 103 -3.17 4.33 0.32
C ILE A 103 -1.78 4.05 0.88
N VAL A 104 -1.33 4.93 1.77
CA VAL A 104 -0.08 4.77 2.50
C VAL A 104 -0.38 4.50 3.97
N LEU A 105 0.19 3.44 4.53
CA LEU A 105 0.22 3.17 5.96
C LEU A 105 1.57 3.65 6.53
N LEU A 106 1.52 4.61 7.43
CA LEU A 106 2.68 5.07 8.19
C LEU A 106 2.79 4.22 9.46
N ASN A 107 3.63 3.16 9.39
CA ASN A 107 3.84 2.26 10.51
C ASN A 107 4.71 2.93 11.58
N THR A 108 4.17 3.07 12.77
CA THR A 108 4.76 3.83 13.88
C THR A 108 4.44 3.18 15.22
N ALA A 109 5.33 3.29 16.18
CA ALA A 109 5.06 2.88 17.56
C ALA A 109 4.06 3.81 18.27
N ARG A 110 3.89 5.05 17.77
CA ARG A 110 3.10 6.11 18.42
C ARG A 110 2.12 6.80 17.45
N PRO A 111 1.08 6.10 16.96
CA PRO A 111 0.20 6.60 15.88
C PRO A 111 -0.57 7.89 16.21
N TYR A 112 -0.63 8.28 17.49
CA TYR A 112 -1.37 9.45 17.95
C TYR A 112 -0.46 10.57 18.47
N SER A 113 0.87 10.47 18.31
CA SER A 113 1.77 11.54 18.73
C SER A 113 1.74 12.72 17.76
N ASP A 114 2.00 13.92 18.26
CA ASP A 114 2.01 15.15 17.43
C ASP A 114 3.05 15.04 16.29
N GLU A 115 4.20 14.43 16.54
CA GLU A 115 5.24 14.22 15.55
C GLU A 115 4.76 13.28 14.40
N THR A 116 4.04 12.21 14.76
CA THR A 116 3.49 11.28 13.76
C THR A 116 2.38 11.93 12.95
N LEU A 117 1.52 12.71 13.59
CA LEU A 117 0.44 13.43 12.89
C LEU A 117 1.00 14.50 11.95
N ALA A 118 2.04 15.23 12.38
CA ALA A 118 2.72 16.20 11.52
C ALA A 118 3.39 15.52 10.31
N LEU A 119 4.02 14.37 10.50
CA LEU A 119 4.61 13.58 9.39
C LEU A 119 3.52 13.06 8.45
N GLN A 120 2.42 12.55 8.98
CA GLN A 120 1.26 12.12 8.20
C GLN A 120 0.76 13.24 7.29
N GLU A 121 0.55 14.44 7.83
CA GLU A 121 0.08 15.61 7.09
C GLU A 121 1.07 15.98 5.98
N ALA A 122 2.37 16.06 6.31
CA ALA A 122 3.43 16.37 5.35
C ALA A 122 3.49 15.35 4.20
N LEU A 123 3.34 14.04 4.48
CA LEU A 123 3.33 12.99 3.46
C LEU A 123 2.05 13.05 2.61
N SER A 124 0.90 13.31 3.24
CA SER A 124 -0.37 13.47 2.52
C SER A 124 -0.32 14.66 1.57
N GLU A 125 0.26 15.78 1.98
CA GLU A 125 0.45 16.97 1.14
C GLU A 125 1.47 16.70 0.03
N LYS A 126 2.64 16.14 0.37
CA LYS A 126 3.71 15.84 -0.59
C LYS A 126 3.23 14.93 -1.72
N TYR A 127 2.50 13.89 -1.37
CA TYR A 127 2.10 12.87 -2.34
C TYR A 127 0.67 13.02 -2.86
N GLY A 128 -0.17 13.83 -2.22
CA GLY A 128 -1.58 13.97 -2.61
C GLY A 128 -2.36 12.66 -2.48
N VAL A 129 -2.08 11.88 -1.43
CA VAL A 129 -2.69 10.55 -1.18
C VAL A 129 -3.10 10.41 0.28
N THR A 130 -4.00 9.47 0.55
CA THR A 130 -4.40 9.14 1.93
C THR A 130 -3.25 8.45 2.65
N VAL A 131 -2.82 9.02 3.77
CA VAL A 131 -1.80 8.46 4.67
C VAL A 131 -2.44 8.17 6.03
N LEU A 132 -2.28 6.94 6.53
CA LEU A 132 -2.86 6.49 7.80
C LEU A 132 -1.75 6.08 8.75
N PRO A 133 -1.57 6.75 9.90
CA PRO A 133 -0.67 6.30 10.94
C PRO A 133 -1.27 5.08 11.65
N VAL A 134 -0.51 4.01 11.75
CA VAL A 134 -0.92 2.76 12.37
C VAL A 134 0.25 2.12 13.12
N ASN A 135 -0.03 1.34 14.15
CA ASN A 135 0.94 0.40 14.71
C ASN A 135 0.62 -1.00 14.17
N CYS A 136 1.37 -1.43 13.15
CA CYS A 136 1.11 -2.72 12.49
C CYS A 136 1.23 -3.93 13.42
N ALA A 137 2.03 -3.83 14.50
CA ALA A 137 2.15 -4.89 15.50
C ALA A 137 0.93 -5.01 16.43
N GLN A 138 0.08 -3.98 16.48
CA GLN A 138 -1.08 -3.89 17.37
C GLN A 138 -2.43 -3.79 16.63
N LEU A 139 -2.45 -4.03 15.32
CA LEU A 139 -3.68 -3.96 14.52
C LEU A 139 -4.72 -4.97 15.01
N LYS A 140 -5.93 -4.46 15.22
CA LYS A 140 -7.13 -5.26 15.51
C LYS A 140 -7.96 -5.45 14.26
N SER A 141 -8.93 -6.34 14.32
CA SER A 141 -9.85 -6.60 13.20
C SER A 141 -10.60 -5.34 12.74
N GLU A 142 -10.93 -4.44 13.67
CA GLU A 142 -11.61 -3.17 13.39
C GLU A 142 -10.69 -2.20 12.64
N ASP A 143 -9.39 -2.15 13.00
CA ASP A 143 -8.41 -1.32 12.30
C ASP A 143 -8.22 -1.80 10.86
N ILE A 144 -8.10 -3.11 10.67
CA ILE A 144 -7.99 -3.73 9.33
C ILE A 144 -9.23 -3.43 8.49
N LYS A 145 -10.43 -3.52 9.09
CA LYS A 145 -11.67 -3.17 8.40
C LYS A 145 -11.66 -1.72 7.97
N SER A 146 -11.31 -0.80 8.88
CA SER A 146 -11.23 0.64 8.59
C SER A 146 -10.20 0.96 7.48
N ILE A 147 -9.03 0.31 7.51
CA ILE A 147 -8.01 0.45 6.45
C ILE A 147 -8.61 0.03 5.10
N LEU A 148 -9.25 -1.13 5.03
CA LEU A 148 -9.82 -1.66 3.80
C LEU A 148 -11.01 -0.82 3.29
N GLU A 149 -11.80 -0.24 4.17
CA GLU A 149 -12.84 0.73 3.81
C GLU A 149 -12.22 1.97 3.15
N LYS A 150 -11.17 2.54 3.74
CA LYS A 150 -10.46 3.69 3.15
C LYS A 150 -9.83 3.37 1.81
N VAL A 151 -9.24 2.18 1.68
CA VAL A 151 -8.72 1.67 0.41
C VAL A 151 -9.80 1.64 -0.68
N LEU A 152 -11.02 1.25 -0.34
CA LEU A 152 -12.13 1.22 -1.29
C LEU A 152 -12.56 2.61 -1.77
N TYR A 153 -12.44 3.64 -0.93
CA TYR A 153 -12.74 5.00 -1.31
C TYR A 153 -11.74 5.61 -2.30
N GLU A 154 -10.55 5.02 -2.45
CA GLU A 154 -9.56 5.44 -3.44
C GLU A 154 -9.90 4.97 -4.88
N PHE A 155 -10.87 4.07 -5.03
CA PHE A 155 -11.34 3.70 -6.35
C PHE A 155 -12.09 4.88 -7.00
N PRO A 156 -11.72 5.30 -8.21
CA PRO A 156 -12.46 6.32 -8.91
C PRO A 156 -13.88 5.83 -9.22
N MET A 157 -14.89 6.57 -8.79
CA MET A 157 -16.27 6.33 -9.23
C MET A 157 -16.36 6.62 -10.74
N ARG A 158 -16.54 5.56 -11.54
CA ARG A 158 -16.67 5.68 -12.98
C ARG A 158 -18.11 5.81 -13.46
N GLU A 159 -19.08 5.32 -12.69
CA GLU A 159 -20.48 5.30 -13.09
C GLU A 159 -21.39 5.23 -11.85
N ILE A 160 -22.39 6.11 -11.82
CA ILE A 160 -23.49 6.03 -10.85
C ILE A 160 -24.76 5.71 -11.67
N ARG A 161 -25.36 4.53 -11.45
CA ARG A 161 -26.63 4.14 -12.04
C ARG A 161 -27.74 4.32 -11.00
N PHE A 162 -28.64 5.24 -11.29
CA PHE A 162 -29.85 5.40 -10.50
C PHE A 162 -30.95 4.51 -11.09
N HIS A 163 -31.46 3.60 -10.29
CA HIS A 163 -32.69 2.86 -10.61
C HIS A 163 -33.84 3.51 -9.86
N PHE A 164 -34.62 4.27 -10.58
CA PHE A 164 -35.86 4.82 -10.05
C PHE A 164 -36.98 3.77 -10.18
N PRO A 165 -37.83 3.61 -9.15
CA PRO A 165 -39.08 2.85 -9.30
C PRO A 165 -39.93 3.47 -10.40
N THR A 166 -40.65 2.64 -11.16
CA THR A 166 -41.47 3.04 -12.34
C THR A 166 -42.52 4.11 -12.04
N TRP A 167 -42.91 4.25 -10.77
CA TRP A 167 -43.87 5.28 -10.36
C TRP A 167 -43.27 6.71 -10.36
N ILE A 168 -41.94 6.86 -10.35
CA ILE A 168 -41.29 8.18 -10.46
C ILE A 168 -41.33 8.69 -11.90
N GLU A 169 -41.33 7.79 -12.89
CA GLU A 169 -41.39 8.13 -14.30
C GLU A 169 -42.76 8.72 -14.73
N THR A 170 -43.76 8.57 -13.86
CA THR A 170 -45.14 9.07 -14.13
C THR A 170 -45.45 10.39 -13.43
N LEU A 171 -44.47 11.06 -12.81
CA LEU A 171 -44.67 12.35 -12.12
C LEU A 171 -44.48 13.59 -13.00
N ASP A 172 -44.23 13.43 -14.30
CA ASP A 172 -44.05 14.52 -15.28
C ASP A 172 -45.27 14.71 -16.22
N GLU A 173 -46.50 14.67 -15.67
CA GLU A 173 -47.70 15.18 -16.36
C GLU A 173 -48.49 16.14 -15.49
#